data_785297535256d585d69c51f16f70db12
#
_entry.id   785297535256d585d69c51f16f70db12
#
_cell.length_a   1.000
_cell.length_b   1.000
_cell.length_c   1.000
_cell.angle_alpha   90.00
_cell.angle_beta   90.00
_cell.angle_gamma   90.00
#
_symmetry.space_group_name_H-M   'P 1'
#
loop_
_entity.id
_entity.type
_entity.pdbx_description
1 polymer ?
#
loop_
_entity_poly.entity_id
_entity_poly.type
_entity_poly.pdbx_seq_one_letter_code
_entity_poly.pdbx_strand_id
1 'polypeptide(L)'
;MKYYQWIFLILAIILMLYVHFQIETKRRVSLYGGWDTKEGFSIPGFGNTQEGEVKKMKSNEPVNMANLSKDFTNEPLKEYIIKGAYNCAVSGNYVNSDAIRYVLERGCRFLDFEVLYIDSKPMVSYTLDKEYEMIETDNSLLLDDALSAAISTGFSQNSPNPNDPLFI
;
A
#
# COMPACT_ATOMS: atom_id res chain seq x y z
N MET A 1 45.64 19.57 -12.54
CA MET A 1 44.59 18.64 -13.02
C MET A 1 43.83 19.33 -14.14
N LYS A 2 43.63 18.66 -15.28
CA LYS A 2 42.96 19.26 -16.44
C LYS A 2 41.45 19.18 -16.24
N TYR A 3 40.67 20.15 -16.69
CA TYR A 3 39.22 20.28 -16.49
C TYR A 3 38.42 18.99 -16.77
N TYR A 4 38.84 18.22 -17.77
CA TYR A 4 38.15 16.97 -18.11
C TYR A 4 38.28 15.86 -17.04
N GLN A 5 39.28 15.90 -16.17
CA GLN A 5 39.43 14.96 -15.07
C GLN A 5 38.35 15.22 -13.99
N TRP A 6 38.02 16.47 -13.74
CA TRP A 6 36.93 16.86 -12.84
C TRP A 6 35.56 16.51 -13.39
N ILE A 7 35.34 16.73 -14.70
CA ILE A 7 34.11 16.33 -15.37
C ILE A 7 33.88 14.81 -15.29
N PHE A 8 34.96 14.05 -15.52
CA PHE A 8 34.89 12.58 -15.45
C PHE A 8 34.60 12.08 -14.02
N LEU A 9 35.16 12.73 -13.02
CA LEU A 9 34.94 12.41 -11.61
C LEU A 9 33.49 12.73 -11.19
N ILE A 10 32.94 13.85 -11.62
CA ILE A 10 31.55 14.21 -11.36
C ILE A 10 30.60 13.22 -12.02
N LEU A 11 30.83 12.87 -13.29
CA LEU A 11 30.05 11.86 -14.00
C LEU A 11 30.09 10.49 -13.33
N ALA A 12 31.26 10.07 -12.86
CA ALA A 12 31.43 8.81 -12.15
C ALA A 12 30.64 8.81 -10.81
N ILE A 13 30.64 9.91 -10.06
CA ILE A 13 29.87 10.06 -8.83
C ILE A 13 28.36 10.00 -9.12
N ILE A 14 27.89 10.71 -10.14
CA ILE A 14 26.48 10.69 -10.55
C ILE A 14 26.06 9.28 -10.95
N LEU A 15 26.89 8.57 -11.72
CA LEU A 15 26.61 7.19 -12.10
C LEU A 15 26.58 6.24 -10.90
N MET A 16 27.49 6.40 -9.95
CA MET A 16 27.54 5.59 -8.73
C MET A 16 26.30 5.83 -7.85
N LEU A 17 25.88 7.07 -7.69
CA LEU A 17 24.65 7.42 -6.98
C LEU A 17 23.43 6.86 -7.69
N TYR A 18 23.37 6.92 -9.01
CA TYR A 18 22.29 6.35 -9.81
C TYR A 18 22.20 4.83 -9.65
N VAL A 19 23.34 4.12 -9.73
CA VAL A 19 23.38 2.65 -9.56
C VAL A 19 22.97 2.27 -8.13
N HIS A 20 23.51 2.97 -7.13
CA HIS A 20 23.14 2.71 -5.73
C HIS A 20 21.64 2.88 -5.52
N PHE A 21 21.07 3.94 -6.05
CA PHE A 21 19.63 4.22 -5.99
C PHE A 21 18.80 3.12 -6.69
N GLN A 22 19.22 2.65 -7.86
CA GLN A 22 18.55 1.56 -8.58
C GLN A 22 18.59 0.22 -7.80
N ILE A 23 19.71 -0.07 -7.13
CA ILE A 23 19.86 -1.28 -6.32
C ILE A 23 18.90 -1.22 -5.12
N GLU A 24 18.80 -0.08 -4.43
CA GLU A 24 17.89 0.11 -3.31
C GLU A 24 16.44 -0.05 -3.73
N THR A 25 16.04 0.57 -4.85
CA THR A 25 14.68 0.47 -5.38
C THR A 25 14.32 -0.97 -5.74
N LYS A 26 15.23 -1.71 -6.40
CA LYS A 26 15.02 -3.14 -6.73
C LYS A 26 14.96 -4.02 -5.50
N ARG A 27 15.75 -3.73 -4.47
CA ARG A 27 15.73 -4.46 -3.21
C ARG A 27 14.39 -4.31 -2.48
N ARG A 28 13.80 -3.13 -2.52
CA ARG A 28 12.46 -2.86 -1.96
C ARG A 28 11.38 -3.67 -2.69
N VAL A 29 11.38 -3.67 -4.02
CA VAL A 29 10.41 -4.42 -4.85
C VAL A 29 10.56 -5.93 -4.68
N SER A 30 11.78 -6.46 -4.56
CA SER A 30 12.06 -7.90 -4.42
C SER A 30 11.56 -8.51 -3.11
N LEU A 31 11.45 -7.73 -2.04
CA LEU A 31 10.97 -8.21 -0.73
C LEU A 31 9.44 -8.42 -0.69
N TYR A 32 8.70 -7.86 -1.62
CA TYR A 32 7.23 -7.87 -1.64
C TYR A 32 6.60 -8.81 -2.67
N GLY A 33 7.34 -9.81 -3.16
CA GLY A 33 6.79 -10.91 -3.97
C GLY A 33 6.05 -10.41 -5.22
N GLY A 34 6.71 -10.48 -6.33
CA GLY A 34 6.31 -10.26 -7.70
C GLY A 34 4.84 -10.07 -8.02
N TRP A 35 4.36 -8.85 -7.93
CA TRP A 35 3.28 -8.40 -8.79
C TRP A 35 3.95 -7.89 -10.05
N ASP A 36 3.57 -8.47 -11.17
CA ASP A 36 4.08 -8.15 -12.51
C ASP A 36 3.66 -6.71 -12.89
N THR A 37 4.31 -5.73 -12.27
CA THR A 37 4.18 -4.34 -12.67
C THR A 37 5.14 -4.16 -13.83
N LYS A 38 4.63 -3.92 -15.02
CA LYS A 38 5.40 -3.35 -16.12
C LYS A 38 6.12 -2.14 -15.57
N GLU A 39 7.40 -2.29 -15.25
CA GLU A 39 8.23 -1.25 -14.67
C GLU A 39 8.33 -0.07 -15.65
N GLY A 40 7.45 0.91 -15.48
CA GLY A 40 7.70 2.23 -15.99
C GLY A 40 8.83 2.84 -15.16
N PHE A 41 9.88 3.33 -15.79
CA PHE A 41 10.93 4.11 -15.16
C PHE A 41 10.29 5.31 -14.46
N SER A 42 10.18 5.30 -13.13
CA SER A 42 9.75 6.45 -12.36
C SER A 42 10.95 7.03 -11.63
N ILE A 43 11.20 8.29 -11.84
CA ILE A 43 12.20 9.05 -11.08
C ILE A 43 11.54 9.40 -9.74
N PRO A 44 12.08 8.97 -8.58
CA PRO A 44 11.56 9.36 -7.29
C PRO A 44 11.56 10.88 -7.16
N GLY A 45 10.44 11.43 -6.76
CA GLY A 45 10.24 12.87 -6.68
C GLY A 45 9.71 13.54 -7.96
N PHE A 46 9.58 12.81 -9.07
CA PHE A 46 8.95 13.29 -10.29
C PHE A 46 7.83 12.34 -10.71
N GLY A 47 6.59 12.69 -10.42
CA GLY A 47 5.41 12.14 -11.09
C GLY A 47 4.48 11.23 -10.30
N ASN A 48 4.85 10.71 -9.13
CA ASN A 48 3.92 9.95 -8.31
C ASN A 48 3.37 10.85 -7.19
N THR A 49 2.20 11.40 -7.41
CA THR A 49 1.41 12.05 -6.36
C THR A 49 0.50 11.01 -5.71
N GLN A 50 0.06 11.26 -4.48
CA GLN A 50 -0.93 10.42 -3.80
C GLN A 50 -2.17 10.15 -4.68
N GLU A 51 -2.66 11.18 -5.38
CA GLU A 51 -3.79 11.08 -6.33
C GLU A 51 -3.45 10.18 -7.53
N GLY A 52 -2.23 10.25 -8.03
CA GLY A 52 -1.74 9.41 -9.14
C GLY A 52 -1.72 7.95 -8.77
N GLU A 53 -1.25 7.60 -7.57
CA GLU A 53 -1.24 6.22 -7.07
C GLU A 53 -2.67 5.68 -6.87
N VAL A 54 -3.57 6.47 -6.29
CA VAL A 54 -4.99 6.10 -6.14
C VAL A 54 -5.65 5.90 -7.51
N LYS A 55 -5.38 6.78 -8.49
CA LYS A 55 -5.90 6.64 -9.85
C LYS A 55 -5.41 5.37 -10.53
N LYS A 56 -4.13 5.05 -10.40
CA LYS A 56 -3.52 3.82 -10.92
C LYS A 56 -4.18 2.58 -10.31
N MET A 57 -4.38 2.58 -9.01
CA MET A 57 -5.05 1.50 -8.30
C MET A 57 -6.50 1.34 -8.79
N LYS A 58 -7.26 2.43 -8.93
CA LYS A 58 -8.65 2.43 -9.38
C LYS A 58 -8.82 2.06 -10.86
N SER A 59 -7.76 2.07 -11.66
CA SER A 59 -7.81 1.64 -13.07
C SER A 59 -7.89 0.12 -13.26
N ASN A 60 -7.63 -0.66 -12.21
CA ASN A 60 -7.77 -2.11 -12.25
C ASN A 60 -9.24 -2.53 -12.32
N GLU A 61 -9.54 -3.58 -13.10
CA GLU A 61 -10.89 -4.09 -13.23
C GLU A 61 -11.47 -4.53 -11.87
N PRO A 62 -12.76 -4.27 -11.61
CA PRO A 62 -13.41 -4.74 -10.40
C PRO A 62 -13.48 -6.27 -10.39
N VAL A 63 -13.22 -6.84 -9.22
CA VAL A 63 -13.38 -8.28 -8.98
C VAL A 63 -14.78 -8.52 -8.43
N ASN A 64 -15.59 -9.32 -9.10
CA ASN A 64 -16.89 -9.74 -8.60
C ASN A 64 -16.69 -10.73 -7.45
N MET A 65 -17.27 -10.41 -6.29
CA MET A 65 -17.39 -11.34 -5.17
C MET A 65 -18.78 -11.96 -5.18
N ALA A 66 -18.83 -13.27 -5.07
CA ALA A 66 -20.10 -13.95 -4.83
C ALA A 66 -20.51 -13.79 -3.35
N ASN A 67 -21.78 -13.48 -3.12
CA ASN A 67 -22.32 -13.52 -1.76
C ASN A 67 -22.31 -14.95 -1.23
N LEU A 68 -22.05 -15.10 0.06
CA LEU A 68 -22.15 -16.40 0.72
C LEU A 68 -23.58 -16.92 0.66
N SER A 69 -23.77 -18.19 0.23
CA SER A 69 -25.08 -18.84 0.30
C SER A 69 -25.53 -18.99 1.75
N LYS A 70 -26.83 -18.80 1.97
CA LYS A 70 -27.43 -18.96 3.31
C LYS A 70 -27.18 -20.34 3.92
N ASP A 71 -26.98 -21.35 3.10
CA ASP A 71 -26.73 -22.73 3.53
C ASP A 71 -25.39 -22.90 4.22
N PHE A 72 -24.45 -21.95 4.02
CA PHE A 72 -23.10 -21.98 4.58
C PHE A 72 -22.86 -20.93 5.67
N THR A 73 -23.91 -20.29 6.21
CA THR A 73 -23.73 -19.24 7.22
C THR A 73 -23.47 -19.73 8.64
N ASN A 74 -23.63 -21.03 8.90
CA ASN A 74 -23.49 -21.63 10.23
C ASN A 74 -22.20 -22.43 10.42
N GLU A 75 -21.31 -22.39 9.45
CA GLU A 75 -20.05 -23.11 9.55
C GLU A 75 -19.05 -22.41 10.46
N PRO A 76 -18.11 -23.10 11.08
CA PRO A 76 -17.03 -22.48 11.83
C PRO A 76 -16.18 -21.56 10.92
N LEU A 77 -15.65 -20.47 11.48
CA LEU A 77 -14.88 -19.47 10.72
C LEU A 77 -13.74 -20.08 9.87
N LYS A 78 -13.12 -21.15 10.34
CA LYS A 78 -12.04 -21.86 9.64
C LYS A 78 -12.45 -22.50 8.32
N GLU A 79 -13.75 -22.68 8.07
CA GLU A 79 -14.27 -23.27 6.83
C GLU A 79 -14.50 -22.23 5.71
N TYR A 80 -14.31 -20.94 6.04
CA TYR A 80 -14.47 -19.87 5.06
C TYR A 80 -13.14 -19.39 4.50
N ILE A 81 -13.14 -19.05 3.22
CA ILE A 81 -12.05 -18.30 2.58
C ILE A 81 -12.40 -16.83 2.66
N ILE A 82 -11.65 -16.08 3.47
CA ILE A 82 -11.84 -14.64 3.66
C ILE A 82 -10.82 -13.89 2.82
N LYS A 83 -11.31 -12.98 1.96
CA LYS A 83 -10.42 -12.11 1.21
C LYS A 83 -9.84 -11.06 2.13
N GLY A 84 -8.51 -11.04 2.22
CA GLY A 84 -7.75 -10.10 3.02
C GLY A 84 -6.94 -9.11 2.17
N ALA A 85 -6.54 -8.02 2.82
CA ALA A 85 -5.61 -7.04 2.27
C ALA A 85 -4.55 -6.72 3.32
N TYR A 86 -3.29 -6.97 2.99
CA TYR A 86 -2.13 -6.62 3.79
C TYR A 86 -1.77 -5.15 3.56
N ASN A 87 -1.43 -4.42 4.63
CA ASN A 87 -1.12 -2.98 4.58
C ASN A 87 -2.13 -2.21 3.71
N CYS A 88 -3.41 -2.44 3.94
CA CYS A 88 -4.50 -2.04 3.05
C CYS A 88 -4.68 -0.54 2.88
N ALA A 89 -4.03 0.29 3.69
CA ALA A 89 -4.00 1.75 3.56
C ALA A 89 -2.87 2.25 2.65
N VAL A 90 -1.92 1.37 2.27
CA VAL A 90 -0.73 1.76 1.52
C VAL A 90 -0.96 1.63 0.02
N SER A 91 -0.63 2.68 -0.72
CA SER A 91 -0.65 2.70 -2.19
C SER A 91 0.61 3.40 -2.69
N GLY A 92 1.53 2.64 -3.27
CA GLY A 92 2.87 3.14 -3.59
C GLY A 92 3.60 3.61 -2.35
N ASN A 93 4.06 4.86 -2.35
CA ASN A 93 4.73 5.48 -1.20
C ASN A 93 3.77 6.23 -0.26
N TYR A 94 2.47 6.11 -0.46
CA TYR A 94 1.50 6.91 0.29
C TYR A 94 0.54 6.04 1.09
N VAL A 95 0.17 6.55 2.27
CA VAL A 95 -0.93 6.02 3.07
C VAL A 95 -2.15 6.90 2.87
N ASN A 96 -3.29 6.28 2.53
CA ASN A 96 -4.52 7.03 2.30
C ASN A 96 -5.78 6.18 2.56
N SER A 97 -6.87 6.85 2.91
CA SER A 97 -8.16 6.20 3.17
C SER A 97 -8.84 5.67 1.88
N ASP A 98 -8.46 6.19 0.70
CA ASP A 98 -9.02 5.70 -0.56
C ASP A 98 -8.52 4.30 -0.91
N ALA A 99 -7.30 3.92 -0.48
CA ALA A 99 -6.82 2.56 -0.60
C ALA A 99 -7.67 1.59 0.22
N ILE A 100 -8.03 1.97 1.45
CA ILE A 100 -8.93 1.18 2.32
C ILE A 100 -10.30 1.01 1.65
N ARG A 101 -10.88 2.11 1.15
CA ARG A 101 -12.16 2.06 0.42
C ARG A 101 -12.10 1.14 -0.78
N TYR A 102 -11.03 1.25 -1.55
CA TYR A 102 -10.80 0.45 -2.74
C TYR A 102 -10.81 -1.06 -2.46
N VAL A 103 -10.12 -1.53 -1.44
CA VAL A 103 -10.08 -2.96 -1.12
C VAL A 103 -11.42 -3.47 -0.59
N LEU A 104 -12.14 -2.66 0.18
CA LEU A 104 -13.48 -2.99 0.70
C LEU A 104 -14.52 -3.06 -0.43
N GLU A 105 -14.50 -2.13 -1.39
CA GLU A 105 -15.34 -2.15 -2.58
C GLU A 105 -15.07 -3.38 -3.46
N ARG A 106 -13.96 -4.07 -3.25
CA ARG A 106 -13.60 -5.35 -3.88
C ARG A 106 -13.86 -6.56 -2.99
N GLY A 107 -14.58 -6.39 -1.90
CA GLY A 107 -15.05 -7.45 -1.02
C GLY A 107 -14.00 -7.98 -0.04
N CYS A 108 -12.93 -7.24 0.24
CA CYS A 108 -12.04 -7.59 1.35
C CYS A 108 -12.77 -7.46 2.67
N ARG A 109 -12.56 -8.46 3.56
CA ARG A 109 -13.16 -8.53 4.91
C ARG A 109 -12.14 -8.78 6.00
N PHE A 110 -10.89 -8.93 5.64
CA PHE A 110 -9.77 -8.95 6.57
C PHE A 110 -8.80 -7.84 6.16
N LEU A 111 -8.66 -6.83 7.02
CA LEU A 111 -7.79 -5.68 6.81
C LEU A 111 -6.62 -5.73 7.76
N ASP A 112 -5.44 -5.51 7.25
CA ASP A 112 -4.23 -5.39 8.04
C ASP A 112 -3.68 -3.97 7.92
N PHE A 113 -3.28 -3.37 9.05
CA PHE A 113 -2.66 -2.06 9.14
C PHE A 113 -1.39 -2.17 9.98
N GLU A 114 -0.35 -1.52 9.52
CA GLU A 114 0.82 -1.28 10.33
C GLU A 114 0.67 0.05 11.08
N VAL A 115 0.62 -0.02 12.42
CA VAL A 115 0.37 1.15 13.26
C VAL A 115 1.63 1.51 14.02
N LEU A 116 2.11 2.72 13.80
CA LEU A 116 3.29 3.30 14.47
C LEU A 116 2.87 4.45 15.37
N TYR A 117 3.65 4.69 16.43
CA TYR A 117 3.40 5.81 17.32
C TYR A 117 4.26 7.00 16.91
N ILE A 118 3.67 7.92 16.12
CA ILE A 118 4.34 9.08 15.53
C ILE A 118 3.79 10.35 16.18
N ASP A 119 4.63 11.24 16.65
CA ASP A 119 4.24 12.51 17.30
C ASP A 119 3.19 12.33 18.38
N SER A 120 3.36 11.31 19.22
CA SER A 120 2.43 10.97 20.31
C SER A 120 1.03 10.58 19.86
N LYS A 121 0.87 10.07 18.63
CA LYS A 121 -0.40 9.60 18.06
C LYS A 121 -0.24 8.25 17.38
N PRO A 122 -1.26 7.39 17.43
CA PRO A 122 -1.28 6.16 16.63
C PRO A 122 -1.54 6.53 15.16
N MET A 123 -0.59 6.23 14.31
CA MET A 123 -0.62 6.52 12.89
C MET A 123 -0.47 5.25 12.09
N VAL A 124 -1.28 5.10 11.04
CA VAL A 124 -1.07 4.08 10.04
C VAL A 124 0.04 4.55 9.11
N SER A 125 1.05 3.72 8.95
CA SER A 125 2.20 3.99 8.11
C SER A 125 2.81 2.66 7.66
N TYR A 126 4.02 2.68 7.15
CA TYR A 126 4.71 1.49 6.72
C TYR A 126 6.22 1.63 6.93
N THR A 127 6.85 0.58 7.45
CA THR A 127 8.29 0.51 7.61
C THR A 127 8.84 -0.86 7.24
N LEU A 128 10.04 -0.88 6.65
CA LEU A 128 10.86 -2.07 6.47
C LEU A 128 11.88 -2.25 7.58
N ASP A 129 12.04 -1.22 8.39
CA ASP A 129 13.01 -1.19 9.47
C ASP A 129 12.51 -2.02 10.65
N LYS A 130 13.31 -2.99 11.10
CA LYS A 130 13.00 -3.84 12.25
C LYS A 130 13.00 -3.07 13.58
N GLU A 131 13.69 -1.96 13.62
CA GLU A 131 13.80 -1.10 14.80
C GLU A 131 12.75 0.02 14.79
N TYR A 132 11.97 0.12 13.70
CA TYR A 132 10.89 1.12 13.51
C TYR A 132 11.38 2.58 13.58
N GLU A 133 12.65 2.82 13.28
CA GLU A 133 13.25 4.16 13.29
C GLU A 133 13.01 4.92 11.98
N MET A 134 12.82 4.20 10.88
CA MET A 134 12.60 4.78 9.56
C MET A 134 11.22 4.43 9.01
N ILE A 135 10.50 5.44 8.55
CA ILE A 135 9.22 5.31 7.89
C ILE A 135 9.45 5.35 6.38
N GLU A 136 8.89 4.37 5.65
CA GLU A 136 9.06 4.23 4.19
C GLU A 136 8.02 5.01 3.39
N THR A 137 6.95 5.45 4.03
CA THR A 137 5.89 6.21 3.38
C THR A 137 6.14 7.71 3.46
N ASP A 138 5.76 8.44 2.41
CA ASP A 138 5.91 9.90 2.32
C ASP A 138 4.95 10.67 3.25
N ASN A 139 3.92 9.96 3.75
CA ASN A 139 2.94 10.48 4.70
C ASN A 139 2.47 9.37 5.65
N SER A 140 1.69 9.75 6.64
CA SER A 140 0.98 8.84 7.54
C SER A 140 -0.47 9.26 7.69
N LEU A 141 -1.34 8.33 8.11
CA LEU A 141 -2.78 8.55 8.32
C LEU A 141 -3.11 8.29 9.78
N LEU A 142 -3.92 9.13 10.40
CA LEU A 142 -4.43 8.86 11.75
C LEU A 142 -5.16 7.52 11.78
N LEU A 143 -4.92 6.71 12.81
CA LEU A 143 -5.61 5.43 12.97
C LEU A 143 -7.13 5.60 13.00
N ASP A 144 -7.64 6.64 13.66
CA ASP A 144 -9.07 6.95 13.71
C ASP A 144 -9.66 7.22 12.32
N ASP A 145 -8.92 7.90 11.44
CA ASP A 145 -9.35 8.18 10.08
C ASP A 145 -9.36 6.88 9.23
N ALA A 146 -8.36 6.03 9.43
CA ALA A 146 -8.30 4.71 8.78
C ALA A 146 -9.47 3.83 9.20
N LEU A 147 -9.75 3.72 10.50
CA LEU A 147 -10.86 2.94 11.04
C LEU A 147 -12.22 3.51 10.60
N SER A 148 -12.37 4.84 10.59
CA SER A 148 -13.58 5.51 10.11
C SER A 148 -13.84 5.22 8.63
N ALA A 149 -12.79 5.22 7.79
CA ALA A 149 -12.89 4.85 6.39
C ALA A 149 -13.26 3.37 6.22
N ALA A 150 -12.68 2.48 7.04
CA ALA A 150 -12.97 1.05 7.00
C ALA A 150 -14.42 0.76 7.37
N ILE A 151 -14.91 1.31 8.48
CA ILE A 151 -16.26 1.09 8.97
C ILE A 151 -17.29 1.70 8.00
N SER A 152 -17.12 2.97 7.62
CA SER A 152 -18.06 3.66 6.75
C SER A 152 -18.21 3.03 5.38
N THR A 153 -17.13 2.46 4.84
CA THR A 153 -17.16 1.80 3.52
C THR A 153 -17.57 0.33 3.63
N GLY A 154 -17.02 -0.38 4.60
CA GLY A 154 -17.23 -1.83 4.77
C GLY A 154 -18.70 -2.19 4.97
N PHE A 155 -19.45 -1.36 5.69
CA PHE A 155 -20.88 -1.57 5.97
C PHE A 155 -21.79 -0.67 5.14
N SER A 156 -21.26 -0.02 4.10
CA SER A 156 -22.06 0.77 3.16
C SER A 156 -22.79 -0.11 2.15
N GLN A 157 -23.83 0.44 1.53
CA GLN A 157 -24.53 -0.23 0.43
C GLN A 157 -23.66 -0.44 -0.83
N ASN A 158 -22.58 0.30 -0.95
CA ASN A 158 -21.63 0.16 -2.06
C ASN A 158 -20.66 -1.02 -1.86
N SER A 159 -20.57 -1.54 -0.65
CA SER A 159 -19.80 -2.76 -0.40
C SER A 159 -20.52 -3.97 -0.99
N PRO A 160 -19.81 -4.90 -1.67
CA PRO A 160 -20.42 -6.08 -2.26
C PRO A 160 -20.99 -7.05 -1.20
N ASN A 161 -20.52 -6.96 0.04
CA ASN A 161 -20.88 -7.85 1.13
C ASN A 161 -21.05 -7.09 2.49
N PRO A 162 -21.96 -6.10 2.58
CA PRO A 162 -22.07 -5.19 3.73
C PRO A 162 -22.51 -5.88 5.04
N ASN A 163 -23.05 -7.08 4.96
CA ASN A 163 -23.54 -7.83 6.13
C ASN A 163 -22.51 -8.82 6.68
N ASP A 164 -21.39 -8.99 5.99
CA ASP A 164 -20.36 -9.92 6.43
C ASP A 164 -19.50 -9.29 7.54
N PRO A 165 -18.96 -10.09 8.48
CA PRO A 165 -18.02 -9.61 9.47
C PRO A 165 -16.81 -8.91 8.83
N LEU A 166 -16.31 -7.87 9.49
CA LEU A 166 -15.08 -7.17 9.13
C LEU A 166 -14.06 -7.41 10.25
N PHE A 167 -12.90 -7.94 9.87
CA PHE A 167 -11.77 -8.19 10.75
C PHE A 167 -10.69 -7.12 10.49
N ILE A 168 -10.14 -6.54 11.56
CA ILE A 168 -9.10 -5.52 11.52
C ILE A 168 -8.01 -5.88 12.53
#